data_de4895c73b8caa5592705bad21846a6f
#
_entry.id   de4895c73b8caa5592705bad21846a6f
#
_cell.length_a   1.000
_cell.length_b   1.000
_cell.length_c   1.000
_cell.angle_alpha   90.00
_cell.angle_beta   90.00
_cell.angle_gamma   90.00
#
_symmetry.space_group_name_H-M   'P 1'
#
loop_
_entity.id
_entity.type
_entity.pdbx_description
1 polymer ?
#
loop_
_entity_poly.entity_id
_entity_poly.type
_entity_poly.pdbx_seq_one_letter_code
_entity_poly.pdbx_strand_id
1 'polypeptide(L)'
;MNKNLIILIAGLAILGVGAVATDPNVQKTLGLNSSSKPTNSKRSDKNKEPTVNKDSVGIETVKVSRVIDGDTVELSDGRKIRLLNMDTPETVKPNSPVMCFGEEASDYTKKNLTDKMIQIVPDKEPSDRYGRALRMVYLQGKDITKVEESFNAELVRGGYARVKSYSPNKTFEKPLQTVETEAKTKKSGAWSACPEPFVK
;
A
#
# COMPACT_ATOMS: atom_id res chain seq x y z
N MET A 1 -8.73 -42.08 23.11
CA MET A 1 -9.95 -41.98 23.96
C MET A 1 -10.22 -40.51 24.23
N ASN A 2 -11.33 -40.05 23.63
CA ASN A 2 -12.33 -39.09 24.16
C ASN A 2 -11.86 -37.63 24.40
N LYS A 3 -12.60 -36.58 24.06
CA LYS A 3 -14.04 -36.42 23.77
C LYS A 3 -14.27 -35.11 22.99
N ASN A 4 -15.15 -35.16 22.03
CA ASN A 4 -15.79 -34.01 21.39
C ASN A 4 -16.57 -33.17 22.44
N LEU A 5 -16.50 -31.86 22.35
CA LEU A 5 -17.47 -30.99 22.98
C LEU A 5 -18.05 -30.06 21.90
N ILE A 6 -19.24 -30.43 21.46
CA ILE A 6 -20.14 -29.61 20.62
C ILE A 6 -20.92 -28.71 21.58
N ILE A 7 -20.81 -27.40 21.42
CA ILE A 7 -21.72 -26.45 22.07
C ILE A 7 -22.65 -25.87 21.01
N LEU A 8 -23.89 -26.36 21.04
CA LEU A 8 -25.06 -25.78 20.38
C LEU A 8 -25.54 -24.61 21.23
N ILE A 9 -25.61 -23.42 20.68
CA ILE A 9 -26.41 -22.34 21.29
C ILE A 9 -27.49 -21.96 20.29
N ALA A 10 -28.72 -22.26 20.73
CA ALA A 10 -29.99 -22.02 20.07
C ALA A 10 -30.32 -20.52 20.04
N GLY A 11 -31.08 -20.15 19.02
CA GLY A 11 -31.47 -18.80 18.71
C GLY A 11 -32.45 -18.13 19.67
N LEU A 12 -32.56 -16.84 19.52
CA LEU A 12 -33.76 -16.10 19.91
C LEU A 12 -34.01 -14.98 18.88
N ALA A 13 -35.07 -15.16 18.12
CA ALA A 13 -35.64 -14.16 17.24
C ALA A 13 -36.51 -13.20 18.09
N ILE A 14 -36.33 -11.91 17.92
CA ILE A 14 -37.30 -10.91 18.40
C ILE A 14 -37.73 -10.06 17.20
N LEU A 15 -38.95 -10.28 16.77
CA LEU A 15 -39.73 -9.44 15.88
C LEU A 15 -40.24 -8.23 16.67
N GLY A 16 -39.91 -7.04 16.20
CA GLY A 16 -40.47 -5.79 16.69
C GLY A 16 -40.98 -4.95 15.52
N VAL A 17 -42.28 -5.08 15.22
CA VAL A 17 -43.02 -4.21 14.30
C VAL A 17 -43.42 -2.95 15.06
N GLY A 18 -43.06 -1.79 14.55
CA GLY A 18 -43.51 -0.50 15.05
C GLY A 18 -43.75 0.46 13.88
N ALA A 19 -44.98 0.51 13.42
CA ALA A 19 -45.47 1.53 12.51
C ALA A 19 -46.02 2.72 13.32
N VAL A 20 -45.62 3.94 12.94
CA VAL A 20 -46.41 5.18 13.25
C VAL A 20 -46.00 6.19 12.19
N ALA A 21 -46.88 6.47 11.32
CA ALA A 21 -47.89 7.52 11.21
C ALA A 21 -47.32 8.82 10.59
N THR A 22 -47.77 9.02 9.40
CA THR A 22 -47.70 10.26 8.59
C THR A 22 -48.60 11.32 9.21
N ASP A 23 -48.11 12.56 9.31
CA ASP A 23 -48.98 13.74 9.40
C ASP A 23 -48.57 14.77 8.35
N PRO A 24 -49.48 15.17 7.46
CA PRO A 24 -49.28 16.29 6.55
C PRO A 24 -50.06 17.50 7.10
N ASN A 25 -49.41 18.60 7.31
CA ASN A 25 -49.98 19.92 7.07
C ASN A 25 -49.41 20.99 8.05
N VAL A 26 -48.64 21.90 7.57
CA VAL A 26 -48.83 23.34 7.86
C VAL A 26 -48.29 24.15 6.67
N GLN A 27 -49.20 24.68 5.94
CA GLN A 27 -48.98 25.71 4.95
C GLN A 27 -49.04 27.10 5.57
N LYS A 28 -48.24 28.02 4.93
CA LYS A 28 -48.55 29.43 4.77
C LYS A 28 -48.02 30.41 5.81
N THR A 29 -47.13 31.32 5.47
CA THR A 29 -47.49 32.66 4.96
C THR A 29 -46.26 33.50 4.62
N LEU A 30 -46.29 34.12 3.43
CA LEU A 30 -45.93 35.48 3.01
C LEU A 30 -44.44 35.93 3.09
N GLY A 31 -43.83 36.49 2.10
CA GLY A 31 -44.24 37.22 0.94
C GLY A 31 -43.05 37.72 0.10
N LEU A 32 -43.33 37.78 -1.15
CA LEU A 32 -43.00 38.78 -2.22
C LEU A 32 -41.60 39.35 -2.40
N ASN A 33 -41.13 39.14 -3.60
CA ASN A 33 -40.49 40.01 -4.63
C ASN A 33 -38.97 39.99 -4.65
N SER A 34 -38.26 39.89 -5.78
CA SER A 34 -38.47 40.36 -7.15
C SER A 34 -37.35 39.82 -8.06
N SER A 35 -37.77 39.38 -9.26
CA SER A 35 -37.13 39.59 -10.56
C SER A 35 -35.60 39.63 -10.68
N SER A 36 -34.99 38.69 -11.38
CA SER A 36 -34.30 38.95 -12.66
C SER A 36 -33.81 37.65 -13.32
N LYS A 37 -33.83 37.69 -14.64
CA LYS A 37 -33.77 36.69 -15.69
C LYS A 37 -32.34 36.13 -15.89
N PRO A 38 -32.18 35.07 -16.74
CA PRO A 38 -31.16 34.04 -16.61
C PRO A 38 -29.89 34.36 -17.43
N THR A 39 -28.76 33.90 -16.96
CA THR A 39 -27.62 33.70 -17.82
C THR A 39 -27.09 32.28 -17.70
N ASN A 40 -27.05 31.70 -18.85
CA ASN A 40 -26.48 30.45 -19.29
C ASN A 40 -25.00 30.32 -18.85
N SER A 41 -24.59 29.26 -18.16
CA SER A 41 -23.20 28.89 -18.17
C SER A 41 -22.99 27.42 -17.77
N LYS A 42 -22.64 26.65 -18.76
CA LYS A 42 -21.63 25.59 -18.84
C LYS A 42 -21.48 24.65 -17.65
N ARG A 43 -21.75 23.38 -17.96
CA ARG A 43 -21.16 22.19 -17.39
C ARG A 43 -19.70 22.43 -17.03
N SER A 44 -19.37 22.12 -15.80
CA SER A 44 -18.01 21.87 -15.38
C SER A 44 -18.01 20.53 -14.66
N ASP A 45 -17.50 19.53 -15.34
CA ASP A 45 -17.11 18.25 -14.76
C ASP A 45 -16.06 18.52 -13.71
N LYS A 46 -16.42 18.38 -12.45
CA LYS A 46 -15.45 18.40 -11.36
C LYS A 46 -14.80 17.03 -11.25
N ASN A 47 -13.70 16.89 -11.96
CA ASN A 47 -12.64 15.98 -11.64
C ASN A 47 -12.20 16.29 -10.18
N LYS A 48 -12.56 15.44 -9.25
CA LYS A 48 -12.20 15.60 -7.84
C LYS A 48 -10.79 15.08 -7.67
N GLU A 49 -9.84 15.99 -7.82
CA GLU A 49 -8.44 15.78 -7.47
C GLU A 49 -8.34 15.29 -6.02
N PRO A 50 -7.55 14.25 -5.71
CA PRO A 50 -7.39 13.79 -4.33
C PRO A 50 -6.74 14.89 -3.52
N THR A 51 -7.46 15.40 -2.53
CA THR A 51 -6.95 16.39 -1.57
C THR A 51 -5.85 15.76 -0.73
N VAL A 52 -4.61 16.15 -1.02
CA VAL A 52 -3.44 15.84 -0.19
C VAL A 52 -3.56 16.62 1.12
N ASN A 53 -3.76 15.89 2.22
CA ASN A 53 -3.70 16.47 3.56
C ASN A 53 -2.26 16.92 3.83
N LYS A 54 -2.07 18.24 4.03
CA LYS A 54 -0.78 18.94 4.13
C LYS A 54 -0.04 18.75 5.46
N ASP A 55 -0.60 17.96 6.38
CA ASP A 55 -0.13 17.92 7.79
C ASP A 55 0.79 16.73 8.13
N SER A 56 1.06 15.84 7.17
CA SER A 56 2.07 14.79 7.33
C SER A 56 3.15 14.98 6.28
N VAL A 57 4.24 15.62 6.65
CA VAL A 57 5.37 15.90 5.76
C VAL A 57 5.83 14.60 5.08
N GLY A 58 5.43 14.42 3.84
CA GLY A 58 5.92 13.35 2.97
C GLY A 58 5.18 12.01 2.99
N ILE A 59 4.13 11.83 3.79
CA ILE A 59 3.29 10.62 3.77
C ILE A 59 2.14 10.83 2.78
N GLU A 60 2.01 9.91 1.83
CA GLU A 60 0.98 9.96 0.79
C GLU A 60 0.24 8.62 0.72
N THR A 61 -1.07 8.67 0.39
CA THR A 61 -1.84 7.49 0.00
C THR A 61 -2.04 7.51 -1.50
N VAL A 62 -1.54 6.49 -2.20
CA VAL A 62 -1.45 6.45 -3.67
C VAL A 62 -1.83 5.08 -4.20
N LYS A 63 -2.25 5.00 -5.47
CA LYS A 63 -2.58 3.74 -6.13
C LYS A 63 -1.40 3.24 -6.96
N VAL A 64 -1.05 1.97 -6.83
CA VAL A 64 -0.11 1.28 -7.73
C VAL A 64 -0.83 0.90 -9.01
N SER A 65 -0.31 1.31 -10.17
CA SER A 65 -0.83 0.92 -11.48
C SER A 65 -0.22 -0.39 -11.97
N ARG A 66 1.08 -0.56 -11.78
CA ARG A 66 1.80 -1.79 -12.16
C ARG A 66 3.09 -1.97 -11.39
N VAL A 67 3.57 -3.19 -11.34
CA VAL A 67 4.88 -3.55 -10.82
C VAL A 67 5.86 -3.70 -11.98
N ILE A 68 7.02 -3.07 -11.89
CA ILE A 68 8.09 -3.10 -12.90
C ILE A 68 9.04 -4.25 -12.58
N ASP A 69 9.47 -4.35 -11.32
CA ASP A 69 10.33 -5.40 -10.79
C ASP A 69 10.01 -5.62 -9.30
N GLY A 70 10.63 -6.59 -8.66
CA GLY A 70 10.36 -6.95 -7.27
C GLY A 70 10.44 -5.78 -6.28
N ASP A 71 11.23 -4.75 -6.57
CA ASP A 71 11.45 -3.58 -5.74
C ASP A 71 11.09 -2.24 -6.39
N THR A 72 10.47 -2.27 -7.56
CA THR A 72 10.13 -1.06 -8.31
C THR A 72 8.70 -1.13 -8.83
N VAL A 73 7.90 -0.14 -8.48
CA VAL A 73 6.50 -0.02 -8.90
C VAL A 73 6.23 1.30 -9.58
N GLU A 74 5.17 1.36 -10.39
CA GLU A 74 4.64 2.57 -10.99
C GLU A 74 3.28 2.90 -10.41
N LEU A 75 3.07 4.17 -10.07
CA LEU A 75 1.83 4.68 -9.53
C LEU A 75 0.87 5.08 -10.66
N SER A 76 -0.40 5.26 -10.32
CA SER A 76 -1.43 5.71 -11.27
C SER A 76 -1.21 7.13 -11.80
N ASP A 77 -0.40 7.95 -11.11
CA ASP A 77 0.03 9.27 -11.55
C ASP A 77 1.32 9.28 -12.40
N GLY A 78 1.86 8.11 -12.73
CA GLY A 78 3.06 7.92 -13.55
C GLY A 78 4.38 7.98 -12.79
N ARG A 79 4.39 8.32 -11.49
CA ARG A 79 5.61 8.28 -10.68
C ARG A 79 6.09 6.84 -10.51
N LYS A 80 7.41 6.66 -10.51
CA LYS A 80 8.04 5.38 -10.18
C LYS A 80 8.56 5.41 -8.75
N ILE A 81 8.24 4.37 -8.00
CA ILE A 81 8.72 4.17 -6.63
C ILE A 81 9.77 3.06 -6.64
N ARG A 82 10.94 3.34 -6.05
CA ARG A 82 11.92 2.33 -5.65
C ARG A 82 11.79 2.10 -4.15
N LEU A 83 11.53 0.88 -3.76
CA LEU A 83 11.40 0.51 -2.35
C LEU A 83 12.73 0.74 -1.62
N LEU A 84 12.68 1.47 -0.50
CA LEU A 84 13.84 1.88 0.28
C LEU A 84 14.49 0.71 1.04
N ASN A 85 15.80 0.82 1.22
CA ASN A 85 16.63 -0.01 2.10
C ASN A 85 16.57 -1.51 1.83
N MET A 86 16.18 -1.92 0.62
CA MET A 86 16.17 -3.31 0.19
C MET A 86 16.51 -3.46 -1.29
N ASP A 87 16.87 -4.66 -1.71
CA ASP A 87 17.25 -5.02 -3.08
C ASP A 87 16.73 -6.43 -3.38
N THR A 88 15.88 -6.58 -4.40
CA THR A 88 15.44 -7.89 -4.88
C THR A 88 16.44 -8.45 -5.91
N PRO A 89 16.44 -9.75 -6.19
CA PRO A 89 17.14 -10.28 -7.34
C PRO A 89 16.58 -9.67 -8.63
N GLU A 90 17.46 -9.35 -9.56
CA GLU A 90 17.16 -8.63 -10.80
C GLU A 90 16.45 -9.51 -11.83
N THR A 91 15.38 -9.01 -12.47
CA THR A 91 14.65 -9.71 -13.53
C THR A 91 14.65 -8.98 -14.87
N VAL A 92 14.82 -7.65 -14.86
CA VAL A 92 14.58 -6.81 -16.06
C VAL A 92 15.83 -6.12 -16.61
N LYS A 93 17.02 -6.40 -16.06
CA LYS A 93 18.24 -5.76 -16.52
C LYS A 93 18.64 -6.26 -17.91
N PRO A 94 18.74 -5.36 -18.93
CA PRO A 94 19.14 -5.76 -20.27
C PRO A 94 20.49 -6.49 -20.28
N ASN A 95 20.59 -7.55 -21.07
CA ASN A 95 21.80 -8.37 -21.25
C ASN A 95 22.33 -9.03 -19.95
N SER A 96 21.47 -9.25 -18.98
CA SER A 96 21.79 -10.02 -17.77
C SER A 96 20.81 -11.17 -17.62
N PRO A 97 21.26 -12.37 -17.20
CA PRO A 97 20.33 -13.44 -16.88
C PRO A 97 19.44 -13.04 -15.69
N VAL A 98 18.24 -13.61 -15.65
CA VAL A 98 17.38 -13.52 -14.48
C VAL A 98 18.12 -14.13 -13.28
N MET A 99 18.19 -13.37 -12.18
CA MET A 99 18.83 -13.86 -10.96
C MET A 99 17.96 -14.92 -10.28
N CYS A 100 18.63 -15.85 -9.58
CA CYS A 100 17.92 -16.83 -8.75
C CYS A 100 16.94 -16.13 -7.81
N PHE A 101 15.70 -16.62 -7.75
CA PHE A 101 14.58 -16.08 -6.97
C PHE A 101 14.06 -14.71 -7.43
N GLY A 102 14.46 -14.24 -8.61
CA GLY A 102 14.01 -12.95 -9.14
C GLY A 102 12.56 -12.96 -9.58
N GLU A 103 12.14 -13.98 -10.31
CA GLU A 103 10.75 -14.13 -10.78
C GLU A 103 9.80 -14.22 -9.59
N GLU A 104 10.14 -15.03 -8.58
CA GLU A 104 9.34 -15.21 -7.37
C GLU A 104 9.18 -13.88 -6.60
N ALA A 105 10.26 -13.09 -6.49
CA ALA A 105 10.19 -11.76 -5.85
C ALA A 105 9.32 -10.79 -6.64
N SER A 106 9.47 -10.76 -7.97
CA SER A 106 8.65 -9.92 -8.84
C SER A 106 7.17 -10.31 -8.79
N ASP A 107 6.86 -11.59 -8.85
CA ASP A 107 5.50 -12.10 -8.81
C ASP A 107 4.84 -11.90 -7.44
N TYR A 108 5.60 -12.04 -6.35
CA TYR A 108 5.12 -11.71 -5.03
C TYR A 108 4.71 -10.23 -4.94
N THR A 109 5.56 -9.33 -5.43
CA THR A 109 5.25 -7.89 -5.45
C THR A 109 4.05 -7.59 -6.35
N LYS A 110 3.97 -8.19 -7.55
CA LYS A 110 2.81 -8.04 -8.47
C LYS A 110 1.50 -8.45 -7.79
N LYS A 111 1.49 -9.64 -7.18
CA LYS A 111 0.29 -10.18 -6.51
C LYS A 111 -0.20 -9.27 -5.39
N ASN A 112 0.69 -8.66 -4.64
CA ASN A 112 0.35 -7.93 -3.43
C ASN A 112 0.15 -6.43 -3.66
N LEU A 113 0.79 -5.81 -4.67
CA LEU A 113 0.74 -4.36 -4.86
C LEU A 113 -0.04 -3.91 -6.10
N THR A 114 -0.20 -4.73 -7.16
CA THR A 114 -0.92 -4.29 -8.37
C THR A 114 -2.34 -3.87 -8.03
N ASP A 115 -2.74 -2.69 -8.50
CA ASP A 115 -4.05 -2.07 -8.26
C ASP A 115 -4.40 -1.75 -6.80
N LYS A 116 -3.45 -1.88 -5.87
CA LYS A 116 -3.67 -1.58 -4.46
C LYS A 116 -3.44 -0.10 -4.16
N MET A 117 -4.20 0.38 -3.16
CA MET A 117 -3.90 1.62 -2.46
C MET A 117 -2.83 1.34 -1.42
N ILE A 118 -1.78 2.13 -1.42
CA ILE A 118 -0.65 2.02 -0.49
C ILE A 118 -0.37 3.37 0.17
N GLN A 119 0.23 3.33 1.35
CA GLN A 119 0.82 4.50 1.99
C GLN A 119 2.32 4.47 1.75
N ILE A 120 2.89 5.62 1.39
CA ILE A 120 4.32 5.76 1.10
C ILE A 120 4.96 6.76 2.05
N VAL A 121 6.13 6.41 2.57
CA VAL A 121 6.88 7.22 3.56
C VAL A 121 8.29 7.45 3.03
N PRO A 122 8.75 8.72 2.88
CA PRO A 122 10.10 9.04 2.46
C PRO A 122 11.13 8.85 3.58
N ASP A 123 12.41 8.82 3.21
CA ASP A 123 13.53 9.09 4.10
C ASP A 123 14.17 10.45 3.72
N LYS A 124 15.39 10.69 4.10
CA LYS A 124 16.11 11.99 3.96
C LYS A 124 16.23 12.46 2.51
N GLU A 125 16.62 11.58 1.60
CA GLU A 125 16.69 11.85 0.17
C GLU A 125 15.46 11.25 -0.52
N PRO A 126 14.59 12.07 -1.12
CA PRO A 126 13.28 11.61 -1.58
C PRO A 126 13.32 10.88 -2.93
N SER A 127 14.41 10.98 -3.69
CA SER A 127 14.52 10.38 -5.03
C SER A 127 15.95 9.95 -5.36
N ASP A 128 16.09 9.03 -6.28
CA ASP A 128 17.40 8.61 -6.80
C ASP A 128 17.79 9.38 -8.08
N ARG A 129 19.02 9.12 -8.55
CA ARG A 129 19.57 9.74 -9.77
C ARG A 129 18.82 9.40 -11.06
N TYR A 130 17.91 8.42 -11.02
CA TYR A 130 17.06 8.02 -12.14
C TYR A 130 15.67 8.63 -12.07
N GLY A 131 15.42 9.51 -11.09
CA GLY A 131 14.13 10.17 -10.87
C GLY A 131 13.06 9.27 -10.23
N ARG A 132 13.43 8.08 -9.70
CA ARG A 132 12.49 7.25 -8.95
C ARG A 132 12.37 7.78 -7.52
N ALA A 133 11.14 7.89 -7.02
CA ALA A 133 10.92 8.27 -5.63
C ALA A 133 11.32 7.10 -4.71
N LEU A 134 12.07 7.39 -3.66
CA LEU A 134 12.56 6.44 -2.67
C LEU A 134 11.59 6.38 -1.49
N ARG A 135 10.93 5.23 -1.26
CA ARG A 135 9.85 5.12 -0.25
C ARG A 135 9.88 3.80 0.52
N MET A 136 9.53 3.90 1.81
CA MET A 136 8.92 2.77 2.50
C MET A 136 7.47 2.66 2.05
N VAL A 137 6.99 1.45 1.86
CA VAL A 137 5.65 1.14 1.34
C VAL A 137 4.87 0.37 2.40
N TYR A 138 3.62 0.78 2.63
CA TYR A 138 2.71 0.12 3.56
C TYR A 138 1.38 -0.16 2.87
N LEU A 139 0.85 -1.35 3.06
CA LEU A 139 -0.52 -1.66 2.66
C LEU A 139 -1.51 -0.91 3.56
N GLN A 140 -2.71 -0.66 3.05
CA GLN A 140 -3.77 -0.01 3.83
C GLN A 140 -4.04 -0.74 5.15
N GLY A 141 -4.19 0.02 6.24
CA GLY A 141 -4.44 -0.52 7.57
C GLY A 141 -3.19 -0.95 8.35
N LYS A 142 -2.01 -0.80 7.76
CA LYS A 142 -0.73 -1.03 8.44
C LYS A 142 -0.29 0.20 9.22
N ASP A 143 0.39 -0.01 10.34
CA ASP A 143 0.97 1.05 11.15
C ASP A 143 2.28 1.54 10.53
N ILE A 144 2.24 2.74 9.94
CA ILE A 144 3.38 3.35 9.25
C ILE A 144 4.52 3.75 10.18
N THR A 145 4.33 3.72 11.49
CA THR A 145 5.38 3.99 12.47
C THR A 145 6.22 2.74 12.78
N LYS A 146 5.75 1.57 12.35
CA LYS A 146 6.40 0.28 12.55
C LYS A 146 7.02 -0.23 11.25
N VAL A 147 8.32 -0.21 11.17
CA VAL A 147 9.06 -0.66 9.98
C VAL A 147 8.75 -2.11 9.63
N GLU A 148 8.58 -2.96 10.62
CA GLU A 148 8.26 -4.38 10.49
C GLU A 148 6.89 -4.67 9.86
N GLU A 149 5.99 -3.69 9.83
CA GLU A 149 4.69 -3.76 9.15
C GLU A 149 4.74 -3.27 7.70
N SER A 150 5.87 -2.72 7.26
CA SER A 150 6.06 -2.29 5.87
C SER A 150 6.11 -3.47 4.90
N PHE A 151 5.71 -3.23 3.65
CA PHE A 151 5.87 -4.19 2.57
C PHE A 151 7.36 -4.46 2.27
N ASN A 152 8.23 -3.47 2.49
CA ASN A 152 9.69 -3.64 2.43
C ASN A 152 10.15 -4.73 3.41
N ALA A 153 9.69 -4.67 4.67
CA ALA A 153 10.01 -5.69 5.68
C ALA A 153 9.38 -7.05 5.34
N GLU A 154 8.20 -7.07 4.72
CA GLU A 154 7.56 -8.29 4.28
C GLU A 154 8.38 -9.03 3.21
N LEU A 155 8.89 -8.30 2.21
CA LEU A 155 9.79 -8.84 1.19
C LEU A 155 11.09 -9.39 1.82
N VAL A 156 11.70 -8.65 2.75
CA VAL A 156 12.91 -9.09 3.45
C VAL A 156 12.62 -10.34 4.29
N ARG A 157 11.53 -10.37 5.04
CA ARG A 157 11.11 -11.49 5.89
C ARG A 157 10.87 -12.77 5.09
N GLY A 158 10.26 -12.62 3.90
CA GLY A 158 10.01 -13.75 2.99
C GLY A 158 11.26 -14.25 2.25
N GLY A 159 12.40 -13.55 2.38
CA GLY A 159 13.62 -13.86 1.63
C GLY A 159 13.51 -13.51 0.14
N TYR A 160 12.58 -12.62 -0.24
CA TYR A 160 12.45 -12.07 -1.59
C TYR A 160 13.42 -10.91 -1.82
N ALA A 161 13.92 -10.30 -0.74
CA ALA A 161 14.85 -9.19 -0.79
C ALA A 161 15.92 -9.31 0.31
N ARG A 162 17.09 -8.72 0.04
CA ARG A 162 18.10 -8.44 1.05
C ARG A 162 18.05 -6.98 1.48
N VAL A 163 18.59 -6.67 2.66
CA VAL A 163 18.78 -5.27 3.08
C VAL A 163 19.92 -4.65 2.29
N LYS A 164 19.67 -3.47 1.73
CA LYS A 164 20.66 -2.68 1.01
C LYS A 164 20.33 -1.20 1.12
N SER A 165 21.16 -0.48 1.82
CA SER A 165 20.97 0.93 2.10
C SER A 165 22.05 1.79 1.49
N TYR A 166 21.69 3.00 1.09
CA TYR A 166 22.59 4.00 0.58
C TYR A 166 22.47 5.28 1.42
N SER A 167 23.61 5.92 1.72
CA SER A 167 23.59 7.22 2.40
C SER A 167 22.93 8.27 1.51
N PRO A 168 22.11 9.18 2.08
CA PRO A 168 21.82 9.37 3.51
C PRO A 168 20.65 8.54 4.06
N ASN A 169 19.96 7.75 3.23
CA ASN A 169 18.73 7.01 3.56
C ASN A 169 19.02 5.75 4.39
N LYS A 170 19.20 5.92 5.69
CA LYS A 170 19.54 4.83 6.63
C LYS A 170 18.59 4.72 7.83
N THR A 171 17.53 5.51 7.85
CA THR A 171 16.61 5.56 9.00
C THR A 171 15.99 4.19 9.28
N PHE A 172 15.63 3.44 8.23
CA PHE A 172 14.94 2.15 8.34
C PHE A 172 15.88 0.93 8.27
N GLU A 173 17.20 1.16 8.12
CA GLU A 173 18.18 0.09 7.89
C GLU A 173 18.23 -0.92 9.05
N LYS A 174 18.41 -0.46 10.29
CA LYS A 174 18.55 -1.34 11.47
C LYS A 174 17.34 -2.25 11.70
N PRO A 175 16.10 -1.75 11.73
CA PRO A 175 14.93 -2.62 11.86
C PRO A 175 14.84 -3.66 10.74
N LEU A 176 15.15 -3.29 9.48
CA LEU A 176 15.16 -4.23 8.37
C LEU A 176 16.26 -5.29 8.48
N GLN A 177 17.45 -4.94 9.01
CA GLN A 177 18.52 -5.90 9.28
C GLN A 177 18.12 -6.96 10.31
N THR A 178 17.33 -6.58 11.31
CA THR A 178 16.77 -7.54 12.29
C THR A 178 15.88 -8.54 11.57
N VAL A 179 14.97 -8.06 10.71
CA VAL A 179 14.07 -8.89 9.90
C VAL A 179 14.87 -9.81 8.95
N GLU A 180 15.94 -9.29 8.33
CA GLU A 180 16.81 -10.08 7.45
C GLU A 180 17.52 -11.20 8.19
N THR A 181 18.02 -10.92 9.41
CA THR A 181 18.68 -11.92 10.25
C THR A 181 17.74 -13.06 10.59
N GLU A 182 16.48 -12.76 10.89
CA GLU A 182 15.44 -13.79 11.09
C GLU A 182 15.19 -14.60 9.83
N ALA A 183 15.07 -13.94 8.65
CA ALA A 183 14.86 -14.59 7.37
C ALA A 183 16.02 -15.57 7.03
N LYS A 184 17.26 -15.15 7.26
CA LYS A 184 18.46 -15.99 7.11
C LYS A 184 18.44 -17.21 8.02
N THR A 185 18.11 -17.01 9.29
CA THR A 185 18.04 -18.07 10.29
C THR A 185 16.96 -19.10 9.94
N LYS A 186 15.80 -18.64 9.46
CA LYS A 186 14.68 -19.47 9.02
C LYS A 186 14.89 -20.06 7.62
N LYS A 187 15.96 -19.66 6.92
CA LYS A 187 16.22 -20.04 5.52
C LYS A 187 15.05 -19.71 4.61
N SER A 188 14.46 -18.53 4.75
CA SER A 188 13.30 -18.10 3.97
C SER A 188 13.68 -17.77 2.53
N GLY A 189 12.85 -18.15 1.56
CA GLY A 189 12.95 -17.76 0.15
C GLY A 189 14.34 -18.01 -0.44
N ALA A 190 14.97 -16.98 -1.01
CA ALA A 190 16.27 -17.07 -1.65
C ALA A 190 17.38 -17.63 -0.72
N TRP A 191 17.26 -17.41 0.60
CA TRP A 191 18.25 -17.91 1.57
C TRP A 191 18.32 -19.44 1.65
N SER A 192 17.32 -20.15 1.12
CA SER A 192 17.36 -21.61 0.99
C SER A 192 17.37 -22.07 -0.45
N ALA A 193 16.73 -21.32 -1.35
CA ALA A 193 16.53 -21.75 -2.73
C ALA A 193 17.77 -21.50 -3.62
N CYS A 194 18.62 -20.53 -3.27
CA CYS A 194 19.76 -20.12 -4.10
C CYS A 194 21.10 -20.52 -3.46
N PRO A 195 22.06 -21.07 -4.24
CA PRO A 195 23.40 -21.36 -3.74
C PRO A 195 24.11 -20.09 -3.24
N GLU A 196 23.96 -18.99 -4.00
CA GLU A 196 24.50 -17.67 -3.68
C GLU A 196 23.37 -16.63 -3.75
N PRO A 197 22.59 -16.46 -2.67
CA PRO A 197 21.48 -15.55 -2.69
C PRO A 197 21.94 -14.10 -2.89
N PHE A 198 21.26 -13.37 -3.81
CA PHE A 198 21.52 -11.94 -4.10
C PHE A 198 22.92 -11.60 -4.64
N VAL A 199 23.67 -12.55 -5.15
CA VAL A 199 24.94 -12.31 -5.87
C VAL A 199 24.64 -12.07 -7.35
N LYS A 200 25.28 -11.04 -7.92
CA LYS A 200 25.17 -10.62 -9.33
C LYS A 200 26.35 -11.16 -10.13
#